data_95ba1ed7b30a434a495acd60f49a28ff
#
_entry.id   95ba1ed7b30a434a495acd60f49a28ff
#
_cell.length_a   1.000
_cell.length_b   1.000
_cell.length_c   1.000
_cell.angle_alpha   90.00
_cell.angle_beta   90.00
_cell.angle_gamma   90.00
#
_symmetry.space_group_name_H-M   'P 1'
#
loop_
_entity.id
_entity.type
_entity.pdbx_description
1 polymer ?
#
loop_
_entity_poly.entity_id
_entity_poly.type
_entity_poly.pdbx_seq_one_letter_code
_entity_poly.pdbx_strand_id
1 'polypeptide(L)'
;MGYSATVTPRFWSMLAKRAASLLLVVLTYCSGVSAYSVLTHEEIVDLVWADQIRPLLLKRYPALTEDQIKEAHAYAYGGAVIQDLGYYPFGNKEFSNLVHYVRSGDFVRELLLESQDVNEYAFALGALSHYAADIAGHPAVNQAVAIEYPKLRAKYGKSVRYAEDKTAHLKTEFGFDTVQVAKNRYASQQYHDFIGFEVSKPLLERVFPMVYGVELKDVLTHEDMAVGSYRFAISRLIPQMTRVALQTHKKELMRETPNFARRKFLYRLSRSGYEKEWGKDYVKPGVGTRILSTLLRYMPRIGPFKGLAFNNPTPKTEDLYIKSINTTVDQYRVFLEQVRTDTLVLPNCDLDSGKPTVAAEYSLTDDSYAKLLARVSARKFDLTTPELRDNVLQFYSDLSLPIETKKDQARWQGVLTDLNQLKVVTPVPVVASGAPRLQQ
;
A
#
# COMPACT_ATOMS: atom_id res chain seq x y z
N MET A 1 -35.22 -44.42 -12.32
CA MET A 1 -33.89 -44.89 -11.88
C MET A 1 -33.03 -43.65 -11.67
N GLY A 2 -32.87 -43.26 -10.42
CA GLY A 2 -32.05 -42.08 -10.06
C GLY A 2 -30.66 -42.51 -9.67
N TYR A 3 -29.65 -42.02 -10.40
CA TYR A 3 -28.24 -42.16 -10.03
C TYR A 3 -27.85 -41.09 -9.00
N SER A 4 -27.76 -41.47 -7.73
CA SER A 4 -27.12 -40.67 -6.69
C SER A 4 -25.61 -40.92 -6.79
N ALA A 5 -24.90 -39.92 -7.32
CA ALA A 5 -23.42 -39.95 -7.32
C ALA A 5 -22.93 -39.62 -5.90
N THR A 6 -22.57 -40.66 -5.14
CA THR A 6 -21.90 -40.53 -3.83
C THR A 6 -20.44 -40.03 -4.08
N VAL A 7 -20.19 -38.78 -3.79
CA VAL A 7 -18.83 -38.20 -3.80
C VAL A 7 -18.01 -38.88 -2.70
N THR A 8 -16.94 -39.58 -3.08
CA THR A 8 -16.16 -40.41 -2.17
C THR A 8 -15.39 -39.57 -1.12
N PRO A 9 -15.18 -40.08 0.11
CA PRO A 9 -14.42 -39.40 1.17
C PRO A 9 -13.00 -38.97 0.76
N ARG A 10 -12.40 -39.66 -0.20
CA ARG A 10 -11.09 -39.35 -0.79
C ARG A 10 -11.08 -38.01 -1.56
N PHE A 11 -12.16 -37.68 -2.26
CA PHE A 11 -12.28 -36.41 -2.98
C PHE A 11 -12.26 -35.23 -2.02
N TRP A 12 -13.02 -35.30 -0.94
CA TRP A 12 -13.06 -34.28 0.11
C TRP A 12 -11.71 -34.12 0.83
N SER A 13 -11.00 -35.23 1.09
CA SER A 13 -9.68 -35.19 1.72
C SER A 13 -8.61 -34.58 0.80
N MET A 14 -8.67 -34.82 -0.51
CA MET A 14 -7.78 -34.19 -1.49
C MET A 14 -8.07 -32.69 -1.66
N LEU A 15 -9.34 -32.30 -1.71
CA LEU A 15 -9.72 -30.88 -1.76
C LEU A 15 -9.29 -30.14 -0.47
N ALA A 16 -9.50 -30.74 0.68
CA ALA A 16 -9.08 -30.18 1.97
C ALA A 16 -7.54 -30.05 2.05
N LYS A 17 -6.78 -31.05 1.58
CA LYS A 17 -5.31 -30.99 1.52
C LYS A 17 -4.81 -29.91 0.55
N ARG A 18 -5.41 -29.79 -0.63
CA ARG A 18 -5.07 -28.75 -1.61
C ARG A 18 -5.43 -27.35 -1.09
N ALA A 19 -6.60 -27.20 -0.47
CA ALA A 19 -7.01 -25.95 0.17
C ALA A 19 -6.10 -25.59 1.35
N ALA A 20 -5.71 -26.56 2.17
CA ALA A 20 -4.76 -26.36 3.27
C ALA A 20 -3.36 -26.02 2.78
N SER A 21 -2.89 -26.68 1.70
CA SER A 21 -1.58 -26.37 1.09
C SER A 21 -1.58 -24.98 0.43
N LEU A 22 -2.65 -24.60 -0.28
CA LEU A 22 -2.81 -23.26 -0.84
C LEU A 22 -2.88 -22.19 0.25
N LEU A 23 -3.62 -22.47 1.31
CA LEU A 23 -3.71 -21.63 2.49
C LEU A 23 -2.34 -21.49 3.18
N LEU A 24 -1.58 -22.58 3.30
CA LEU A 24 -0.24 -22.59 3.89
C LEU A 24 0.74 -21.75 3.05
N VAL A 25 0.71 -21.87 1.72
CA VAL A 25 1.54 -21.06 0.80
C VAL A 25 1.18 -19.57 0.90
N VAL A 26 -0.11 -19.23 0.88
CA VAL A 26 -0.57 -17.85 1.06
C VAL A 26 -0.14 -17.29 2.43
N LEU A 27 -0.15 -18.15 3.46
CA LEU A 27 0.18 -17.79 4.84
C LEU A 27 1.67 -17.57 5.10
N THR A 28 2.56 -18.21 4.32
CA THR A 28 4.02 -18.07 4.50
C THR A 28 4.59 -16.80 3.85
N TYR A 29 3.85 -16.16 2.93
CA TYR A 29 4.34 -15.02 2.14
C TYR A 29 3.74 -13.66 2.50
N CYS A 30 2.68 -13.58 3.31
CA CYS A 30 2.11 -12.30 3.74
C CYS A 30 2.97 -11.62 4.82
N SER A 31 3.96 -10.85 4.39
CA SER A 31 4.69 -9.89 5.24
C SER A 31 4.38 -8.50 4.71
N GLY A 32 3.14 -8.05 4.85
CA GLY A 32 2.72 -6.72 4.42
C GLY A 32 3.40 -5.62 5.22
N VAL A 33 3.73 -4.54 4.56
CA VAL A 33 4.28 -3.32 5.13
C VAL A 33 3.53 -2.15 4.56
N SER A 34 3.09 -1.26 5.41
CA SER A 34 2.44 -0.01 5.03
C SER A 34 2.55 0.96 6.21
N ALA A 35 2.65 2.27 5.96
CA ALA A 35 2.61 3.31 7.01
C ALA A 35 1.31 3.27 7.80
N TYR A 36 0.29 2.93 7.07
CA TYR A 36 -1.01 2.56 7.59
C TYR A 36 -1.33 1.17 7.06
N SER A 37 -2.15 0.42 7.79
CA SER A 37 -2.69 -0.80 7.23
C SER A 37 -3.74 -0.46 6.14
N VAL A 38 -4.07 -1.44 5.33
CA VAL A 38 -4.92 -1.32 4.13
C VAL A 38 -6.20 -0.51 4.33
N LEU A 39 -6.91 -0.77 5.44
CA LEU A 39 -8.22 -0.13 5.67
C LEU A 39 -8.09 1.38 5.89
N THR A 40 -6.96 1.85 6.43
CA THR A 40 -6.69 3.28 6.55
C THR A 40 -6.45 3.94 5.19
N HIS A 41 -5.72 3.28 4.28
CA HIS A 41 -5.51 3.80 2.93
C HIS A 41 -6.81 3.89 2.13
N GLU A 42 -7.68 2.89 2.22
CA GLU A 42 -9.01 2.92 1.61
C GLU A 42 -9.89 4.02 2.22
N GLU A 43 -9.89 4.18 3.55
CA GLU A 43 -10.64 5.22 4.23
C GLU A 43 -10.18 6.64 3.86
N ILE A 44 -8.88 6.86 3.62
CA ILE A 44 -8.37 8.16 3.15
C ILE A 44 -8.96 8.53 1.78
N VAL A 45 -9.11 7.55 0.88
CA VAL A 45 -9.82 7.77 -0.40
C VAL A 45 -11.27 8.13 -0.15
N ASP A 46 -11.98 7.39 0.73
CA ASP A 46 -13.38 7.64 1.05
C ASP A 46 -13.63 9.02 1.64
N LEU A 47 -12.73 9.48 2.51
CA LEU A 47 -12.84 10.79 3.17
C LEU A 47 -12.81 11.98 2.21
N VAL A 48 -12.24 11.79 1.02
CA VAL A 48 -12.17 12.86 -0.01
C VAL A 48 -12.87 12.49 -1.32
N TRP A 49 -13.50 11.31 -1.39
CA TRP A 49 -14.12 10.83 -2.62
C TRP A 49 -15.18 11.78 -3.14
N ALA A 50 -16.15 12.10 -2.32
CA ALA A 50 -17.35 12.84 -2.73
C ALA A 50 -17.06 14.31 -3.10
N ASP A 51 -16.13 14.95 -2.39
CA ASP A 51 -15.88 16.39 -2.50
C ASP A 51 -14.63 16.75 -3.33
N GLN A 52 -13.74 15.78 -3.59
CA GLN A 52 -12.51 16.02 -4.33
C GLN A 52 -12.33 15.06 -5.53
N ILE A 53 -12.26 13.73 -5.31
CA ILE A 53 -11.91 12.77 -6.35
C ILE A 53 -13.00 12.68 -7.42
N ARG A 54 -14.25 12.42 -7.03
CA ARG A 54 -15.38 12.33 -7.95
C ARG A 54 -15.54 13.60 -8.82
N PRO A 55 -15.45 14.84 -8.28
CA PRO A 55 -15.43 16.04 -9.10
C PRO A 55 -14.27 16.14 -10.09
N LEU A 56 -13.06 15.67 -9.73
CA LEU A 56 -11.93 15.61 -10.65
C LEU A 56 -12.19 14.64 -11.81
N LEU A 57 -12.74 13.44 -11.51
CA LEU A 57 -13.12 12.47 -12.54
C LEU A 57 -14.15 13.07 -13.50
N LEU A 58 -15.21 13.69 -12.98
CA LEU A 58 -16.27 14.32 -13.79
C LEU A 58 -15.77 15.53 -14.58
N LYS A 59 -14.78 16.26 -14.09
CA LYS A 59 -14.16 17.37 -14.83
C LYS A 59 -13.41 16.84 -16.07
N ARG A 60 -12.66 15.75 -15.92
CA ARG A 60 -11.87 15.16 -17.02
C ARG A 60 -12.71 14.29 -17.95
N TYR A 61 -13.75 13.62 -17.41
CA TYR A 61 -14.64 12.70 -18.11
C TYR A 61 -16.12 13.05 -17.80
N PRO A 62 -16.72 14.05 -18.48
CA PRO A 62 -18.03 14.60 -18.08
C PRO A 62 -19.23 13.66 -18.25
N ALA A 63 -19.10 12.60 -19.05
CA ALA A 63 -20.23 11.72 -19.43
C ALA A 63 -20.23 10.38 -18.67
N LEU A 64 -19.62 10.30 -17.49
CA LEU A 64 -19.57 9.07 -16.70
C LEU A 64 -20.92 8.70 -16.12
N THR A 65 -21.28 7.42 -16.22
CA THR A 65 -22.41 6.82 -15.48
C THR A 65 -22.00 6.54 -14.02
N GLU A 66 -22.99 6.35 -13.15
CA GLU A 66 -22.74 5.97 -11.76
C GLU A 66 -21.99 4.62 -11.64
N ASP A 67 -22.25 3.66 -12.55
CA ASP A 67 -21.52 2.39 -12.57
C ASP A 67 -20.03 2.58 -12.92
N GLN A 68 -19.73 3.47 -13.89
CA GLN A 68 -18.34 3.81 -14.22
C GLN A 68 -17.65 4.59 -13.09
N ILE A 69 -18.37 5.46 -12.39
CA ILE A 69 -17.84 6.15 -11.21
C ILE A 69 -17.55 5.17 -10.07
N LYS A 70 -18.43 4.18 -9.86
CA LYS A 70 -18.21 3.11 -8.90
C LYS A 70 -17.01 2.23 -9.26
N GLU A 71 -16.88 1.85 -10.54
CA GLU A 71 -15.73 1.10 -11.03
C GLU A 71 -14.43 1.91 -10.84
N ALA A 72 -14.42 3.19 -11.19
CA ALA A 72 -13.29 4.08 -10.94
C ALA A 72 -12.93 4.16 -9.44
N HIS A 73 -13.91 4.10 -8.54
CA HIS A 73 -13.66 4.04 -7.09
C HIS A 73 -12.90 2.76 -6.69
N ALA A 74 -13.25 1.61 -7.28
CA ALA A 74 -12.51 0.36 -7.06
C ALA A 74 -11.04 0.46 -7.52
N TYR A 75 -10.79 1.16 -8.62
CA TYR A 75 -9.43 1.46 -9.09
C TYR A 75 -8.70 2.45 -8.16
N ALA A 76 -9.39 3.44 -7.60
CA ALA A 76 -8.80 4.34 -6.61
C ALA A 76 -8.37 3.60 -5.34
N TYR A 77 -9.16 2.63 -4.87
CA TYR A 77 -8.73 1.75 -3.77
C TYR A 77 -7.50 0.93 -4.15
N GLY A 78 -7.47 0.34 -5.36
CA GLY A 78 -6.30 -0.40 -5.83
C GLY A 78 -5.04 0.44 -5.90
N GLY A 79 -5.17 1.68 -6.35
CA GLY A 79 -4.08 2.66 -6.35
C GLY A 79 -3.62 3.04 -4.95
N ALA A 80 -4.57 3.22 -4.02
CA ALA A 80 -4.26 3.64 -2.64
C ALA A 80 -3.39 2.65 -1.86
N VAL A 81 -3.17 1.43 -2.36
CA VAL A 81 -2.33 0.42 -1.71
C VAL A 81 -1.30 -0.18 -2.67
N ILE A 82 -1.19 0.32 -3.92
CA ILE A 82 -0.37 -0.32 -4.96
C ILE A 82 1.11 -0.36 -4.60
N GLN A 83 1.63 0.66 -3.91
CA GLN A 83 3.02 0.70 -3.50
C GLN A 83 3.40 -0.51 -2.63
N ASP A 84 2.44 -1.09 -1.93
CA ASP A 84 2.62 -2.25 -1.06
C ASP A 84 2.53 -3.62 -1.77
N LEU A 85 2.19 -3.66 -3.05
CA LEU A 85 1.97 -4.92 -3.79
C LEU A 85 3.11 -5.93 -3.62
N GLY A 86 4.35 -5.46 -3.56
CA GLY A 86 5.53 -6.32 -3.42
C GLY A 86 5.61 -7.09 -2.11
N TYR A 87 4.84 -6.72 -1.09
CA TYR A 87 4.81 -7.40 0.20
C TYR A 87 3.79 -8.55 0.27
N TYR A 88 2.93 -8.67 -0.73
CA TYR A 88 1.90 -9.71 -0.81
C TYR A 88 2.43 -10.98 -1.48
N PRO A 89 1.71 -12.13 -1.37
CA PRO A 89 2.11 -13.37 -2.00
C PRO A 89 2.37 -13.19 -3.49
N PHE A 90 3.43 -13.83 -4.00
CA PHE A 90 3.94 -13.70 -5.37
C PHE A 90 4.41 -12.30 -5.78
N GLY A 91 4.28 -11.30 -4.89
CA GLY A 91 4.91 -9.99 -5.06
C GLY A 91 6.43 -10.08 -4.85
N ASN A 92 7.12 -9.01 -5.22
CA ASN A 92 8.55 -8.87 -4.97
C ASN A 92 8.79 -7.58 -4.15
N LYS A 93 9.44 -7.71 -3.01
CA LYS A 93 9.76 -6.58 -2.12
C LYS A 93 10.55 -5.47 -2.82
N GLU A 94 11.28 -5.82 -3.87
CA GLU A 94 12.02 -4.83 -4.67
C GLU A 94 11.07 -3.87 -5.38
N PHE A 95 9.90 -4.35 -5.87
CA PHE A 95 8.87 -3.46 -6.41
C PHE A 95 8.47 -2.40 -5.37
N SER A 96 8.03 -2.83 -4.20
CA SER A 96 7.61 -1.89 -3.14
C SER A 96 8.76 -0.99 -2.69
N ASN A 97 9.98 -1.51 -2.55
CA ASN A 97 11.13 -0.71 -2.18
C ASN A 97 11.43 0.38 -3.24
N LEU A 98 11.32 0.07 -4.54
CA LEU A 98 11.50 1.06 -5.60
C LEU A 98 10.47 2.18 -5.47
N VAL A 99 9.19 1.85 -5.41
CA VAL A 99 8.12 2.86 -5.42
C VAL A 99 8.01 3.65 -4.11
N HIS A 100 8.61 3.15 -3.00
CA HIS A 100 8.68 3.88 -1.73
C HIS A 100 9.93 4.74 -1.57
N TYR A 101 11.08 4.30 -2.11
CA TYR A 101 12.36 4.91 -1.76
C TYR A 101 13.11 5.52 -2.93
N VAL A 102 12.76 5.16 -4.16
CA VAL A 102 13.44 5.62 -5.37
C VAL A 102 12.45 6.32 -6.27
N ARG A 103 12.62 7.62 -6.49
CA ARG A 103 11.75 8.40 -7.39
C ARG A 103 10.26 8.26 -7.07
N SER A 104 9.91 8.20 -5.79
CA SER A 104 8.55 7.95 -5.31
C SER A 104 7.55 8.99 -5.79
N GLY A 105 7.93 10.26 -5.82
CA GLY A 105 7.11 11.35 -6.35
C GLY A 105 6.97 11.27 -7.87
N ASP A 106 8.06 10.98 -8.59
CA ASP A 106 8.04 10.80 -10.05
C ASP A 106 7.13 9.64 -10.44
N PHE A 107 7.16 8.52 -9.71
CA PHE A 107 6.30 7.37 -9.97
C PHE A 107 4.82 7.76 -9.95
N VAL A 108 4.38 8.45 -8.92
CA VAL A 108 2.97 8.88 -8.80
C VAL A 108 2.62 9.94 -9.86
N ARG A 109 3.54 10.84 -10.15
CA ARG A 109 3.35 11.87 -11.20
C ARG A 109 3.19 11.21 -12.58
N GLU A 110 4.03 10.24 -12.92
CA GLU A 110 3.93 9.54 -14.23
C GLU A 110 2.66 8.70 -14.32
N LEU A 111 2.16 8.07 -13.23
CA LEU A 111 0.86 7.42 -13.24
C LEU A 111 -0.27 8.38 -13.62
N LEU A 112 -0.26 9.60 -13.11
CA LEU A 112 -1.26 10.63 -13.43
C LEU A 112 -1.15 11.09 -14.90
N LEU A 113 0.07 11.29 -15.39
CA LEU A 113 0.33 11.79 -16.74
C LEU A 113 -0.01 10.75 -17.82
N GLU A 114 0.31 9.49 -17.57
CA GLU A 114 0.16 8.39 -18.53
C GLU A 114 -1.22 7.70 -18.48
N SER A 115 -2.12 8.15 -17.58
CA SER A 115 -3.48 7.62 -17.49
C SER A 115 -4.31 7.97 -18.72
N GLN A 116 -4.85 6.94 -19.40
CA GLN A 116 -5.56 7.03 -20.69
C GLN A 116 -7.08 7.02 -20.55
N ASP A 117 -7.60 6.48 -19.44
CA ASP A 117 -9.02 6.41 -19.16
C ASP A 117 -9.36 6.78 -17.71
N VAL A 118 -10.64 6.75 -17.37
CA VAL A 118 -11.12 7.13 -16.02
C VAL A 118 -10.63 6.18 -14.93
N ASN A 119 -10.49 4.89 -15.23
CA ASN A 119 -10.06 3.88 -14.28
C ASN A 119 -8.57 4.02 -13.96
N GLU A 120 -7.76 4.23 -14.98
CA GLU A 120 -6.33 4.54 -14.82
C GLU A 120 -6.11 5.84 -14.05
N TYR A 121 -6.89 6.87 -14.37
CA TYR A 121 -6.79 8.16 -13.69
C TYR A 121 -7.21 8.04 -12.21
N ALA A 122 -8.28 7.32 -11.91
CA ALA A 122 -8.71 7.05 -10.55
C ALA A 122 -7.67 6.23 -9.77
N PHE A 123 -7.05 5.23 -10.41
CA PHE A 123 -5.95 4.47 -9.84
C PHE A 123 -4.74 5.36 -9.51
N ALA A 124 -4.37 6.26 -10.41
CA ALA A 124 -3.28 7.20 -10.18
C ALA A 124 -3.59 8.20 -9.03
N LEU A 125 -4.85 8.67 -8.92
CA LEU A 125 -5.30 9.46 -7.78
C LEU A 125 -5.23 8.66 -6.47
N GLY A 126 -5.56 7.37 -6.52
CA GLY A 126 -5.34 6.46 -5.38
C GLY A 126 -3.86 6.36 -4.99
N ALA A 127 -2.95 6.17 -5.95
CA ALA A 127 -1.51 6.13 -5.67
C ALA A 127 -0.99 7.46 -5.07
N LEU A 128 -1.58 8.59 -5.46
CA LEU A 128 -1.32 9.88 -4.83
C LEU A 128 -1.80 9.93 -3.37
N SER A 129 -2.93 9.26 -3.04
CA SER A 129 -3.39 9.17 -1.65
C SER A 129 -2.42 8.37 -0.79
N HIS A 130 -1.87 7.27 -1.32
CA HIS A 130 -0.84 6.49 -0.63
C HIS A 130 0.41 7.32 -0.36
N TYR A 131 0.91 8.03 -1.37
CA TYR A 131 2.06 8.92 -1.20
C TYR A 131 1.81 9.96 -0.09
N ALA A 132 0.63 10.62 -0.07
CA ALA A 132 0.27 11.56 0.98
C ALA A 132 0.15 10.90 2.35
N ALA A 133 -0.41 9.68 2.39
CA ALA A 133 -0.60 8.91 3.60
C ALA A 133 0.74 8.51 4.24
N ASP A 134 1.69 8.06 3.45
CA ASP A 134 2.95 7.57 3.95
C ASP A 134 3.85 8.71 4.45
N ILE A 135 4.02 9.78 3.68
CA ILE A 135 4.85 10.90 4.13
C ILE A 135 4.35 11.56 5.44
N ALA A 136 3.04 11.51 5.72
CA ALA A 136 2.46 12.03 6.95
C ALA A 136 2.28 10.97 8.03
N GLY A 137 1.98 9.74 7.65
CA GLY A 137 1.64 8.62 8.54
C GLY A 137 2.84 7.95 9.19
N HIS A 138 3.84 7.56 8.41
CA HIS A 138 5.02 6.89 8.95
C HIS A 138 5.70 7.63 10.10
N PRO A 139 5.92 8.96 10.06
CA PRO A 139 6.47 9.66 11.20
C PRO A 139 5.67 9.48 12.49
N ALA A 140 4.33 9.39 12.40
CA ALA A 140 3.47 9.16 13.56
C ALA A 140 3.52 7.70 14.02
N VAL A 141 3.49 6.74 13.09
CA VAL A 141 3.65 5.31 13.38
C VAL A 141 5.02 5.02 14.00
N ASN A 142 6.10 5.59 13.47
CA ASN A 142 7.45 5.47 14.02
C ASN A 142 7.51 5.92 15.49
N GLN A 143 6.82 7.01 15.84
CA GLN A 143 6.70 7.48 17.21
C GLN A 143 5.83 6.56 18.07
N ALA A 144 4.73 6.05 17.52
CA ALA A 144 3.85 5.12 18.21
C ALA A 144 4.57 3.82 18.55
N VAL A 145 5.34 3.25 17.61
CA VAL A 145 6.19 2.07 17.85
C VAL A 145 7.16 2.33 19.01
N ALA A 146 7.82 3.49 19.03
CA ALA A 146 8.73 3.84 20.13
C ALA A 146 8.01 3.95 21.49
N ILE A 147 6.73 4.36 21.51
CA ILE A 147 5.92 4.44 22.74
C ILE A 147 5.46 3.07 23.19
N GLU A 148 4.98 2.24 22.26
CA GLU A 148 4.40 0.92 22.55
C GLU A 148 5.47 -0.16 22.84
N TYR A 149 6.70 0.05 22.36
CA TYR A 149 7.83 -0.88 22.54
C TYR A 149 9.03 -0.20 23.22
N PRO A 150 9.02 -0.10 24.59
CA PRO A 150 10.07 0.61 25.33
C PRO A 150 11.49 0.11 25.11
N LYS A 151 11.67 -1.19 24.82
CA LYS A 151 12.99 -1.76 24.48
C LYS A 151 13.53 -1.24 23.15
N LEU A 152 12.67 -1.08 22.16
CA LEU A 152 13.06 -0.49 20.87
C LEU A 152 13.35 1.00 21.04
N ARG A 153 12.54 1.70 21.82
CA ARG A 153 12.80 3.10 22.17
C ARG A 153 14.16 3.28 22.85
N ALA A 154 14.55 2.40 23.75
CA ALA A 154 15.86 2.46 24.42
C ALA A 154 17.01 2.28 23.42
N LYS A 155 16.80 1.48 22.38
CA LYS A 155 17.83 1.18 21.35
C LYS A 155 17.89 2.24 20.24
N TYR A 156 16.73 2.71 19.75
CA TYR A 156 16.64 3.51 18.55
C TYR A 156 16.13 4.95 18.79
N GLY A 157 15.75 5.29 20.02
CA GLY A 157 15.27 6.63 20.38
C GLY A 157 13.75 6.79 20.26
N LYS A 158 13.32 8.04 20.02
CA LYS A 158 11.89 8.41 20.02
C LYS A 158 11.13 8.05 18.75
N SER A 159 11.80 7.55 17.74
CA SER A 159 11.26 7.16 16.44
C SER A 159 11.92 5.83 16.08
N VAL A 160 11.11 4.81 15.81
CA VAL A 160 11.57 3.48 15.39
C VAL A 160 10.98 3.24 13.99
N ARG A 161 11.84 3.28 12.97
CA ARG A 161 11.43 3.14 11.58
C ARG A 161 11.24 1.66 11.22
N TYR A 162 10.59 1.42 10.11
CA TYR A 162 10.32 0.07 9.64
C TYR A 162 11.58 -0.81 9.49
N ALA A 163 12.67 -0.27 8.92
CA ALA A 163 13.93 -1.00 8.79
C ALA A 163 14.52 -1.47 10.12
N GLU A 164 14.21 -0.79 11.20
CA GLU A 164 14.74 -1.07 12.55
C GLU A 164 13.99 -2.20 13.26
N ASP A 165 12.64 -2.29 13.09
CA ASP A 165 11.84 -3.43 13.55
C ASP A 165 10.53 -3.58 12.76
N LYS A 166 10.59 -4.35 11.69
CA LYS A 166 9.45 -4.64 10.81
C LYS A 166 8.25 -5.22 11.54
N THR A 167 8.49 -6.09 12.53
CA THR A 167 7.42 -6.78 13.26
C THR A 167 6.66 -5.83 14.18
N ALA A 168 7.36 -4.96 14.89
CA ALA A 168 6.73 -3.97 15.75
C ALA A 168 5.89 -2.98 14.92
N HIS A 169 6.43 -2.53 13.79
CA HIS A 169 5.72 -1.67 12.83
C HIS A 169 4.40 -2.28 12.41
N LEU A 170 4.42 -3.46 11.77
CA LEU A 170 3.24 -4.17 11.31
C LEU A 170 2.17 -4.39 12.40
N LYS A 171 2.62 -4.68 13.62
CA LYS A 171 1.71 -4.86 14.75
C LYS A 171 1.03 -3.57 15.17
N THR A 172 1.76 -2.46 15.18
CA THR A 172 1.23 -1.14 15.53
C THR A 172 0.20 -0.69 14.50
N GLU A 173 0.52 -0.78 13.22
CA GLU A 173 -0.37 -0.41 12.10
C GLU A 173 -1.65 -1.24 12.09
N PHE A 174 -1.53 -2.56 12.17
CA PHE A 174 -2.68 -3.45 12.22
C PHE A 174 -3.53 -3.23 13.49
N GLY A 175 -2.89 -2.88 14.59
CA GLY A 175 -3.55 -2.49 15.83
C GLY A 175 -4.41 -1.24 15.66
N PHE A 176 -3.89 -0.23 14.98
CA PHE A 176 -4.64 0.99 14.65
C PHE A 176 -5.87 0.69 13.81
N ASP A 177 -5.74 -0.01 12.68
CA ASP A 177 -6.87 -0.41 11.83
C ASP A 177 -7.93 -1.16 12.64
N THR A 178 -7.50 -2.18 13.40
CA THR A 178 -8.41 -2.99 14.22
C THR A 178 -9.21 -2.13 15.20
N VAL A 179 -8.57 -1.16 15.86
CA VAL A 179 -9.23 -0.26 16.82
C VAL A 179 -10.19 0.69 16.10
N GLN A 180 -9.84 1.23 14.92
CA GLN A 180 -10.72 2.11 14.17
C GLN A 180 -11.96 1.39 13.64
N VAL A 181 -11.80 0.15 13.15
CA VAL A 181 -12.94 -0.71 12.79
C VAL A 181 -13.81 -1.00 14.02
N ALA A 182 -13.19 -1.34 15.15
CA ALA A 182 -13.87 -1.56 16.41
C ALA A 182 -14.70 -0.37 16.87
N LYS A 183 -14.19 0.83 16.67
CA LYS A 183 -14.86 2.10 16.99
C LYS A 183 -15.86 2.56 15.93
N ASN A 184 -16.08 1.75 14.88
CA ASN A 184 -17.01 2.08 13.78
C ASN A 184 -16.60 3.40 13.06
N ARG A 185 -15.31 3.62 12.90
CA ARG A 185 -14.80 4.85 12.28
C ARG A 185 -14.51 4.68 10.80
N TYR A 186 -14.29 3.45 10.35
CA TYR A 186 -14.05 3.13 8.95
C TYR A 186 -15.34 2.69 8.25
N ALA A 187 -15.33 2.79 6.94
CA ALA A 187 -16.39 2.28 6.11
C ALA A 187 -16.65 0.80 6.40
N SER A 188 -17.90 0.38 6.25
CA SER A 188 -18.27 -1.00 6.55
C SER A 188 -17.68 -1.96 5.51
N GLN A 189 -17.43 -3.22 5.91
CA GLN A 189 -17.03 -4.27 4.99
C GLN A 189 -17.99 -4.43 3.80
N GLN A 190 -19.28 -4.24 4.01
CA GLN A 190 -20.28 -4.30 2.94
C GLN A 190 -20.12 -3.18 1.94
N TYR A 191 -19.67 -2.00 2.37
CA TYR A 191 -19.36 -0.89 1.48
C TYR A 191 -18.13 -1.19 0.63
N HIS A 192 -17.05 -1.70 1.23
CA HIS A 192 -15.85 -2.13 0.50
C HIS A 192 -16.15 -3.28 -0.47
N ASP A 193 -16.96 -4.28 -0.04
CA ASP A 193 -17.40 -5.38 -0.91
C ASP A 193 -18.27 -4.86 -2.08
N PHE A 194 -19.04 -3.80 -1.86
CA PHE A 194 -19.88 -3.15 -2.87
C PHE A 194 -19.05 -2.34 -3.87
N ILE A 195 -18.08 -1.56 -3.41
CA ILE A 195 -17.16 -0.78 -4.27
C ILE A 195 -16.27 -1.74 -5.06
N GLY A 196 -15.64 -2.70 -4.43
CA GLY A 196 -14.67 -3.61 -5.02
C GLY A 196 -13.23 -3.08 -4.90
N PHE A 197 -12.30 -3.76 -5.59
CA PHE A 197 -10.87 -3.45 -5.54
C PHE A 197 -10.23 -3.87 -6.87
N GLU A 198 -9.72 -2.90 -7.63
CA GLU A 198 -9.16 -3.13 -8.96
C GLU A 198 -7.76 -2.53 -9.12
N VAL A 199 -6.93 -3.13 -9.99
CA VAL A 199 -5.55 -2.71 -10.25
C VAL A 199 -5.36 -2.45 -11.73
N SER A 200 -4.82 -1.30 -12.08
CA SER A 200 -4.45 -0.99 -13.46
C SER A 200 -3.05 -1.49 -13.80
N LYS A 201 -2.94 -2.78 -14.12
CA LYS A 201 -1.69 -3.39 -14.59
C LYS A 201 -1.15 -2.72 -15.87
N PRO A 202 -1.98 -2.42 -16.90
CA PRO A 202 -1.48 -1.77 -18.12
C PRO A 202 -0.80 -0.41 -17.84
N LEU A 203 -1.33 0.39 -16.91
CA LEU A 203 -0.71 1.66 -16.54
C LEU A 203 0.64 1.43 -15.84
N LEU A 204 0.73 0.44 -14.95
CA LEU A 204 2.00 0.09 -14.29
C LEU A 204 3.05 -0.36 -15.30
N GLU A 205 2.68 -1.20 -16.28
CA GLU A 205 3.57 -1.68 -17.35
C GLU A 205 4.11 -0.54 -18.23
N ARG A 206 3.31 0.51 -18.46
CA ARG A 206 3.76 1.70 -19.20
C ARG A 206 4.68 2.61 -18.39
N VAL A 207 4.33 2.87 -17.14
CA VAL A 207 5.03 3.85 -16.30
C VAL A 207 6.35 3.31 -15.74
N PHE A 208 6.42 2.03 -15.43
CA PHE A 208 7.56 1.45 -14.73
C PHE A 208 8.88 1.61 -15.50
N PRO A 209 8.96 1.33 -16.84
CA PRO A 209 10.16 1.58 -17.62
C PRO A 209 10.55 3.07 -17.68
N MET A 210 9.58 3.98 -17.73
CA MET A 210 9.82 5.42 -17.81
C MET A 210 10.47 5.96 -16.52
N VAL A 211 10.07 5.43 -15.38
CA VAL A 211 10.56 5.90 -14.08
C VAL A 211 11.84 5.17 -13.67
N TYR A 212 11.90 3.85 -13.86
CA TYR A 212 12.95 2.99 -13.30
C TYR A 212 13.91 2.41 -14.34
N GLY A 213 13.69 2.59 -15.64
CA GLY A 213 14.56 2.06 -16.69
C GLY A 213 14.59 0.53 -16.77
N VAL A 214 13.57 -0.13 -16.21
CA VAL A 214 13.39 -1.59 -16.24
C VAL A 214 11.93 -1.92 -16.48
N GLU A 215 11.65 -3.04 -17.13
CA GLU A 215 10.28 -3.50 -17.33
C GLU A 215 9.66 -3.97 -16.01
N LEU A 216 8.35 -3.81 -15.85
CA LEU A 216 7.64 -4.29 -14.65
C LEU A 216 7.89 -5.79 -14.41
N LYS A 217 7.86 -6.62 -15.48
CA LYS A 217 8.12 -8.06 -15.41
C LYS A 217 9.53 -8.44 -14.94
N ASP A 218 10.51 -7.54 -15.07
CA ASP A 218 11.88 -7.76 -14.58
C ASP A 218 11.92 -7.73 -13.05
N VAL A 219 10.95 -7.04 -12.44
CA VAL A 219 10.80 -6.92 -10.98
C VAL A 219 9.68 -7.81 -10.48
N LEU A 220 8.54 -7.89 -11.16
CA LEU A 220 7.41 -8.76 -10.83
C LEU A 220 7.33 -9.92 -11.84
N THR A 221 8.16 -10.95 -11.67
CA THR A 221 8.27 -12.08 -12.62
C THR A 221 6.96 -12.80 -12.92
N HIS A 222 6.01 -12.77 -11.98
CA HIS A 222 4.67 -13.37 -12.11
C HIS A 222 3.58 -12.34 -11.85
N GLU A 223 3.52 -11.31 -12.68
CA GLU A 223 2.65 -10.13 -12.51
C GLU A 223 1.19 -10.49 -12.22
N ASP A 224 0.58 -11.36 -13.03
CA ASP A 224 -0.83 -11.74 -12.86
C ASP A 224 -1.09 -12.47 -11.54
N MET A 225 -0.14 -13.30 -11.08
CA MET A 225 -0.24 -13.94 -9.77
C MET A 225 -0.01 -12.94 -8.64
N ALA A 226 0.92 -12.01 -8.80
CA ALA A 226 1.16 -10.95 -7.83
C ALA A 226 -0.09 -10.07 -7.65
N VAL A 227 -0.65 -9.56 -8.75
CA VAL A 227 -1.87 -8.75 -8.74
C VAL A 227 -3.07 -9.55 -8.22
N GLY A 228 -3.25 -10.80 -8.66
CA GLY A 228 -4.34 -11.66 -8.21
C GLY A 228 -4.28 -11.99 -6.72
N SER A 229 -3.10 -12.31 -6.18
CA SER A 229 -2.90 -12.58 -4.76
C SER A 229 -3.07 -11.32 -3.89
N TYR A 230 -2.61 -10.18 -4.38
CA TYR A 230 -2.77 -8.88 -3.77
C TYR A 230 -4.27 -8.53 -3.64
N ARG A 231 -5.04 -8.58 -4.75
CA ARG A 231 -6.48 -8.39 -4.74
C ARG A 231 -7.20 -9.33 -3.78
N PHE A 232 -6.82 -10.62 -3.77
CA PHE A 232 -7.39 -11.60 -2.84
C PHE A 232 -7.06 -11.27 -1.38
N ALA A 233 -5.80 -10.90 -1.10
CA ALA A 233 -5.39 -10.57 0.27
C ALA A 233 -6.19 -9.37 0.82
N ILE A 234 -6.34 -8.31 0.04
CA ILE A 234 -7.02 -7.09 0.46
C ILE A 234 -8.53 -7.31 0.55
N SER A 235 -9.16 -7.87 -0.49
CA SER A 235 -10.62 -8.02 -0.53
C SER A 235 -11.16 -9.14 0.38
N ARG A 236 -10.34 -10.12 0.78
CA ARG A 236 -10.80 -11.30 1.50
C ARG A 236 -10.06 -11.59 2.80
N LEU A 237 -8.72 -11.61 2.75
CA LEU A 237 -7.92 -12.09 3.88
C LEU A 237 -7.85 -11.05 5.00
N ILE A 238 -7.48 -9.80 4.69
CA ILE A 238 -7.33 -8.72 5.69
C ILE A 238 -8.64 -8.43 6.43
N PRO A 239 -9.80 -8.29 5.77
CA PRO A 239 -11.07 -8.15 6.47
C PRO A 239 -11.40 -9.31 7.41
N GLN A 240 -11.07 -10.55 7.03
CA GLN A 240 -11.25 -11.70 7.91
C GLN A 240 -10.31 -11.66 9.12
N MET A 241 -9.03 -11.29 8.91
CA MET A 241 -8.06 -11.12 10.00
C MET A 241 -8.52 -10.05 10.98
N THR A 242 -9.01 -8.92 10.51
CA THR A 242 -9.56 -7.84 11.34
C THR A 242 -10.73 -8.33 12.18
N ARG A 243 -11.66 -9.10 11.61
CA ARG A 243 -12.78 -9.72 12.37
C ARG A 243 -12.30 -10.66 13.46
N VAL A 244 -11.26 -11.46 13.19
CA VAL A 244 -10.66 -12.36 14.20
C VAL A 244 -9.99 -11.55 15.30
N ALA A 245 -9.25 -10.50 14.94
CA ALA A 245 -8.61 -9.58 15.89
C ALA A 245 -9.64 -8.92 16.82
N LEU A 246 -10.75 -8.41 16.26
CA LEU A 246 -11.86 -7.84 17.01
C LEU A 246 -12.46 -8.82 18.01
N GLN A 247 -12.65 -10.09 17.62
CA GLN A 247 -13.17 -11.11 18.53
C GLN A 247 -12.19 -11.49 19.63
N THR A 248 -10.90 -11.55 19.30
CA THR A 248 -9.83 -11.94 20.24
C THR A 248 -9.60 -10.83 21.29
N HIS A 249 -9.60 -9.57 20.89
CA HIS A 249 -9.35 -8.41 21.75
C HIS A 249 -10.62 -7.74 22.28
N LYS A 250 -11.81 -8.33 22.03
CA LYS A 250 -13.12 -7.73 22.38
C LYS A 250 -13.20 -7.26 23.83
N LYS A 251 -12.72 -8.08 24.79
CA LYS A 251 -12.80 -7.75 26.23
C LYS A 251 -11.93 -6.53 26.58
N GLU A 252 -10.75 -6.41 25.99
CA GLU A 252 -9.81 -5.30 26.20
C GLU A 252 -10.35 -4.03 25.56
N LEU A 253 -10.78 -4.12 24.30
CA LEU A 253 -11.37 -2.99 23.56
C LEU A 253 -12.65 -2.45 24.23
N MET A 254 -13.50 -3.32 24.80
CA MET A 254 -14.68 -2.91 25.55
C MET A 254 -14.31 -2.26 26.92
N ARG A 255 -13.22 -2.66 27.53
CA ARG A 255 -12.75 -2.10 28.81
C ARG A 255 -12.20 -0.69 28.62
N GLU A 256 -11.45 -0.46 27.56
CA GLU A 256 -10.82 0.83 27.23
C GLU A 256 -11.80 1.82 26.57
N THR A 257 -12.90 1.34 26.00
CA THR A 257 -13.92 2.16 25.35
C THR A 257 -15.32 1.79 25.86
N PRO A 258 -15.73 2.28 27.06
CA PRO A 258 -17.00 1.92 27.69
C PRO A 258 -18.25 2.21 26.83
N ASN A 259 -18.16 3.07 25.83
CA ASN A 259 -19.22 3.42 24.87
C ASN A 259 -18.95 2.90 23.45
N PHE A 260 -18.30 1.75 23.32
CA PHE A 260 -17.91 1.11 22.07
C PHE A 260 -19.06 1.04 21.01
N ALA A 261 -20.29 0.86 21.43
CA ALA A 261 -21.46 0.77 20.54
C ALA A 261 -22.12 2.13 20.22
N ARG A 262 -21.75 3.23 20.87
CA ARG A 262 -22.50 4.49 20.80
C ARG A 262 -21.76 5.73 20.28
N ARG A 263 -20.44 5.74 20.20
CA ARG A 263 -19.73 6.93 19.70
C ARG A 263 -19.67 6.93 18.18
N LYS A 264 -20.53 7.73 17.57
CA LYS A 264 -20.49 8.08 16.14
C LYS A 264 -19.27 8.96 15.87
N PHE A 265 -18.50 8.59 14.85
CA PHE A 265 -17.34 9.37 14.40
C PHE A 265 -17.76 10.67 13.70
N LEU A 266 -16.89 11.70 13.70
CA LEU A 266 -17.15 12.98 13.06
C LEU A 266 -17.19 12.92 11.53
N TYR A 267 -16.50 11.96 10.92
CA TYR A 267 -16.51 11.72 9.48
C TYR A 267 -17.67 10.79 9.09
N ARG A 268 -18.87 11.36 8.99
CA ARG A 268 -20.12 10.64 8.71
C ARG A 268 -20.35 10.36 7.21
N LEU A 269 -19.42 10.71 6.33
CA LEU A 269 -19.74 10.86 4.90
C LEU A 269 -19.90 9.53 4.16
N SER A 270 -19.02 8.55 4.33
CA SER A 270 -19.12 7.27 3.61
C SER A 270 -20.31 6.43 4.07
N ARG A 271 -20.53 6.32 5.38
CA ARG A 271 -21.63 5.53 5.93
C ARG A 271 -23.01 6.12 5.68
N SER A 272 -23.14 7.45 5.69
CA SER A 272 -24.45 8.10 5.46
C SER A 272 -24.87 8.02 4.00
N GLY A 273 -23.94 7.99 3.05
CA GLY A 273 -24.20 7.75 1.64
C GLY A 273 -24.71 6.33 1.42
N TYR A 274 -23.98 5.33 1.88
CA TYR A 274 -24.35 3.93 1.78
C TYR A 274 -25.71 3.62 2.46
N GLU A 275 -25.91 4.08 3.72
CA GLU A 275 -27.18 3.88 4.44
C GLU A 275 -28.37 4.58 3.80
N LYS A 276 -28.16 5.67 3.05
CA LYS A 276 -29.22 6.35 2.29
C LYS A 276 -29.59 5.63 1.00
N GLU A 277 -28.60 5.07 0.29
CA GLU A 277 -28.82 4.43 -1.00
C GLU A 277 -29.25 2.97 -0.88
N TRP A 278 -28.73 2.23 0.11
CA TRP A 278 -28.84 0.75 0.19
C TRP A 278 -29.51 0.22 1.44
N GLY A 279 -29.95 1.06 2.36
CA GLY A 279 -30.65 0.67 3.58
C GLY A 279 -29.75 0.07 4.67
N LYS A 280 -30.39 -0.46 5.74
CA LYS A 280 -29.71 -0.98 6.93
C LYS A 280 -29.53 -2.50 6.93
N ASP A 281 -29.65 -3.16 5.79
CA ASP A 281 -29.65 -4.63 5.72
C ASP A 281 -28.24 -5.20 5.95
N TYR A 282 -28.03 -5.60 7.19
CA TYR A 282 -26.82 -6.30 7.63
C TYR A 282 -26.91 -7.77 7.23
N VAL A 283 -26.10 -8.16 6.24
CA VAL A 283 -25.93 -9.59 5.91
C VAL A 283 -25.07 -10.25 7.00
N LYS A 284 -25.69 -11.10 7.80
CA LYS A 284 -24.98 -11.88 8.84
C LYS A 284 -23.90 -12.76 8.20
N PRO A 285 -22.69 -12.83 8.81
CA PRO A 285 -21.61 -13.69 8.31
C PRO A 285 -22.10 -15.14 8.13
N GLY A 286 -21.86 -15.72 6.96
CA GLY A 286 -22.22 -17.10 6.65
C GLY A 286 -21.50 -18.10 7.56
N VAL A 287 -22.02 -19.35 7.62
CA VAL A 287 -21.45 -20.43 8.44
C VAL A 287 -19.98 -20.67 8.14
N GLY A 288 -19.56 -20.58 6.85
CA GLY A 288 -18.17 -20.72 6.44
C GLY A 288 -17.24 -19.67 7.05
N THR A 289 -17.69 -18.41 7.16
CA THR A 289 -16.92 -17.31 7.80
C THR A 289 -16.77 -17.57 9.31
N ARG A 290 -17.76 -18.14 9.97
CA ARG A 290 -17.69 -18.49 11.40
C ARG A 290 -16.75 -19.66 11.66
N ILE A 291 -16.74 -20.67 10.79
CA ILE A 291 -15.80 -21.81 10.88
C ILE A 291 -14.39 -21.32 10.67
N LEU A 292 -14.14 -20.50 9.65
CA LEU A 292 -12.83 -19.95 9.34
C LEU A 292 -12.32 -19.02 10.47
N SER A 293 -13.17 -18.17 11.04
CA SER A 293 -12.81 -17.32 12.19
C SER A 293 -12.48 -18.14 13.43
N THR A 294 -13.15 -19.28 13.62
CA THR A 294 -12.85 -20.20 14.73
C THR A 294 -11.52 -20.92 14.51
N LEU A 295 -11.24 -21.38 13.29
CA LEU A 295 -9.97 -21.98 12.90
C LEU A 295 -8.80 -20.99 13.07
N LEU A 296 -8.95 -19.76 12.59
CA LEU A 296 -7.94 -18.69 12.72
C LEU A 296 -7.65 -18.33 14.18
N ARG A 297 -8.62 -18.48 15.09
CA ARG A 297 -8.45 -18.25 16.53
C ARG A 297 -7.46 -19.23 17.19
N TYR A 298 -7.39 -20.47 16.69
CA TYR A 298 -6.53 -21.52 17.23
C TYR A 298 -5.20 -21.66 16.47
N MET A 299 -5.00 -20.90 15.37
CA MET A 299 -3.74 -20.95 14.61
C MET A 299 -2.58 -20.33 15.38
N PRO A 300 -1.38 -20.94 15.28
CA PRO A 300 -0.14 -20.33 15.82
C PRO A 300 0.06 -18.94 15.23
N ARG A 301 0.40 -17.95 16.07
CA ARG A 301 0.70 -16.57 15.67
C ARG A 301 2.09 -16.46 15.04
N ILE A 302 2.33 -17.19 13.96
CA ILE A 302 3.57 -17.25 13.19
C ILE A 302 3.33 -16.78 11.75
N GLY A 303 4.39 -16.37 11.04
CA GLY A 303 4.26 -15.86 9.68
C GLY A 303 3.35 -14.61 9.62
N PRO A 304 2.39 -14.55 8.66
CA PRO A 304 1.50 -13.39 8.49
C PRO A 304 0.58 -13.13 9.68
N PHE A 305 0.30 -14.16 10.50
CA PHE A 305 -0.53 -14.01 11.72
C PHE A 305 0.21 -13.35 12.88
N LYS A 306 1.49 -12.99 12.75
CA LYS A 306 2.21 -12.21 13.77
C LYS A 306 1.54 -10.86 14.04
N GLY A 307 0.92 -10.24 13.02
CA GLY A 307 0.13 -9.02 13.16
C GLY A 307 -1.04 -9.13 14.14
N LEU A 308 -1.68 -10.31 14.23
CA LEU A 308 -2.78 -10.55 15.18
C LEU A 308 -2.35 -10.49 16.66
N ALA A 309 -1.05 -10.50 16.95
CA ALA A 309 -0.51 -10.33 18.29
C ALA A 309 -0.03 -8.88 18.51
N PHE A 310 -0.86 -7.90 18.12
CA PHE A 310 -0.56 -6.49 18.34
C PHE A 310 -0.80 -6.06 19.78
N ASN A 311 -0.15 -4.98 20.19
CA ASN A 311 -0.49 -4.26 21.42
C ASN A 311 -1.67 -3.34 21.15
N ASN A 312 -2.60 -3.22 22.10
CA ASN A 312 -3.64 -2.22 21.93
C ASN A 312 -3.01 -0.82 21.91
N PRO A 313 -3.36 0.03 20.93
CA PRO A 313 -2.95 1.42 20.93
C PRO A 313 -3.33 2.11 22.26
N THR A 314 -2.39 2.83 22.83
CA THR A 314 -2.66 3.68 23.99
C THR A 314 -3.43 4.92 23.57
N PRO A 315 -4.12 5.63 24.48
CA PRO A 315 -4.76 6.90 24.14
C PRO A 315 -3.82 7.91 23.48
N LYS A 316 -2.55 7.88 23.86
CA LYS A 316 -1.52 8.76 23.28
C LYS A 316 -1.15 8.37 21.85
N THR A 317 -0.96 7.06 21.58
CA THR A 317 -0.60 6.60 20.24
C THR A 317 -1.80 6.68 19.30
N GLU A 318 -3.01 6.47 19.80
CA GLU A 318 -4.24 6.70 19.02
C GLU A 318 -4.41 8.20 18.66
N ASP A 319 -4.11 9.14 19.58
CA ASP A 319 -4.17 10.57 19.29
C ASP A 319 -3.14 10.98 18.23
N LEU A 320 -1.92 10.44 18.27
CA LEU A 320 -0.92 10.62 17.22
C LEU A 320 -1.43 10.12 15.87
N TYR A 321 -2.03 8.93 15.86
CA TYR A 321 -2.57 8.31 14.67
C TYR A 321 -3.72 9.15 14.05
N ILE A 322 -4.69 9.58 14.85
CA ILE A 322 -5.80 10.42 14.37
C ILE A 322 -5.31 11.77 13.83
N LYS A 323 -4.32 12.37 14.48
CA LYS A 323 -3.69 13.60 13.98
C LYS A 323 -3.00 13.39 12.65
N SER A 324 -2.31 12.26 12.48
CA SER A 324 -1.64 11.95 11.20
C SER A 324 -2.65 11.71 10.07
N ILE A 325 -3.78 11.05 10.32
CA ILE A 325 -4.86 10.93 9.32
C ILE A 325 -5.36 12.31 8.89
N ASN A 326 -5.65 13.20 9.84
CA ASN A 326 -6.10 14.56 9.51
C ASN A 326 -5.05 15.29 8.66
N THR A 327 -3.77 15.22 9.05
CA THR A 327 -2.68 15.81 8.26
C THR A 327 -2.60 15.20 6.85
N THR A 328 -2.75 13.89 6.74
CA THR A 328 -2.79 13.19 5.44
C THR A 328 -3.93 13.71 4.56
N VAL A 329 -5.15 13.79 5.10
CA VAL A 329 -6.33 14.27 4.36
C VAL A 329 -6.14 15.72 3.91
N ASP A 330 -5.62 16.58 4.78
CA ASP A 330 -5.34 17.97 4.42
C ASP A 330 -4.28 18.06 3.32
N GLN A 331 -3.18 17.31 3.43
CA GLN A 331 -2.12 17.26 2.43
C GLN A 331 -2.62 16.68 1.10
N TYR A 332 -3.40 15.62 1.15
CA TYR A 332 -3.96 15.00 -0.05
C TYR A 332 -4.92 15.97 -0.78
N ARG A 333 -5.74 16.72 -0.05
CA ARG A 333 -6.57 17.78 -0.64
C ARG A 333 -5.75 18.86 -1.34
N VAL A 334 -4.61 19.24 -0.79
CA VAL A 334 -3.68 20.17 -1.45
C VAL A 334 -3.15 19.58 -2.75
N PHE A 335 -2.73 18.31 -2.74
CA PHE A 335 -2.28 17.65 -3.96
C PHE A 335 -3.39 17.50 -5.01
N LEU A 336 -4.61 17.15 -4.61
CA LEU A 336 -5.76 17.07 -5.53
C LEU A 336 -6.10 18.43 -6.15
N GLU A 337 -5.96 19.53 -5.39
CA GLU A 337 -6.10 20.87 -5.92
C GLU A 337 -5.00 21.20 -6.93
N GLN A 338 -3.76 20.81 -6.65
CA GLN A 338 -2.65 20.97 -7.60
C GLN A 338 -2.84 20.13 -8.86
N VAL A 339 -3.40 18.91 -8.75
CA VAL A 339 -3.81 18.11 -9.92
C VAL A 339 -4.89 18.85 -10.72
N ARG A 340 -5.89 19.45 -10.04
CA ARG A 340 -6.97 20.18 -10.68
C ARG A 340 -6.50 21.42 -11.45
N THR A 341 -5.41 22.05 -11.00
CA THR A 341 -4.82 23.28 -11.56
C THR A 341 -3.58 23.01 -12.42
N ASP A 342 -3.21 21.74 -12.63
CA ASP A 342 -2.01 21.32 -13.37
C ASP A 342 -0.70 21.92 -12.80
N THR A 343 -0.64 22.04 -11.49
CA THR A 343 0.52 22.61 -10.75
C THR A 343 1.16 21.60 -9.80
N LEU A 344 0.85 20.29 -9.94
CA LEU A 344 1.32 19.26 -9.03
C LEU A 344 2.85 19.13 -9.06
N VAL A 345 3.46 19.32 -7.90
CA VAL A 345 4.87 19.02 -7.66
C VAL A 345 4.99 18.02 -6.53
N LEU A 346 5.54 16.84 -6.83
CA LEU A 346 5.79 15.78 -5.86
C LEU A 346 7.30 15.60 -5.70
N PRO A 347 7.88 15.95 -4.54
CA PRO A 347 9.27 15.64 -4.25
C PRO A 347 9.48 14.12 -4.17
N ASN A 348 10.66 13.64 -4.56
CA ASN A 348 11.06 12.26 -4.31
C ASN A 348 11.41 12.12 -2.82
N CYS A 349 10.57 11.42 -2.09
CA CYS A 349 10.71 11.19 -0.65
C CYS A 349 10.97 9.71 -0.36
N ASP A 350 11.67 9.48 0.73
CA ASP A 350 11.63 8.22 1.47
C ASP A 350 10.29 8.17 2.23
N LEU A 351 9.39 7.30 1.80
CA LEU A 351 8.03 7.27 2.35
C LEU A 351 8.00 6.80 3.80
N ASP A 352 8.95 5.99 4.28
CA ASP A 352 9.02 5.56 5.70
C ASP A 352 9.44 6.68 6.66
N SER A 353 10.12 7.69 6.17
CA SER A 353 10.54 8.83 6.98
C SER A 353 9.76 10.11 6.69
N GLY A 354 9.09 10.19 5.54
CA GLY A 354 8.43 11.39 5.02
C GLY A 354 9.42 12.50 4.60
N LYS A 355 10.71 12.19 4.46
CA LYS A 355 11.76 13.15 4.11
C LYS A 355 12.22 12.99 2.66
N PRO A 356 12.80 14.04 2.05
CA PRO A 356 13.45 13.91 0.76
C PRO A 356 14.47 12.76 0.75
N THR A 357 14.53 12.02 -0.34
CA THR A 357 15.45 10.89 -0.52
C THR A 357 16.90 11.38 -0.58
N VAL A 358 17.73 10.94 0.39
CA VAL A 358 19.14 11.30 0.50
C VAL A 358 19.97 10.06 0.83
N ALA A 359 21.15 9.94 0.23
CA ALA A 359 22.08 8.84 0.50
C ALA A 359 22.53 8.82 1.96
N ALA A 360 22.70 7.62 2.51
CA ALA A 360 23.13 7.34 3.89
C ALA A 360 22.13 7.74 5.01
N GLU A 361 20.92 8.23 4.69
CA GLU A 361 19.91 8.55 5.71
C GLU A 361 19.04 7.33 6.07
N TYR A 362 18.78 6.45 5.11
CA TYR A 362 17.94 5.28 5.32
C TYR A 362 18.47 4.05 4.57
N SER A 363 18.70 2.97 5.30
CA SER A 363 19.35 1.77 4.77
C SER A 363 18.59 1.09 3.63
N LEU A 364 17.24 1.13 3.64
CA LEU A 364 16.42 0.56 2.58
C LEU A 364 16.48 1.42 1.32
N THR A 365 16.60 2.72 1.43
CA THR A 365 16.82 3.63 0.31
C THR A 365 18.16 3.35 -0.36
N ASP A 366 19.26 3.28 0.42
CA ASP A 366 20.58 2.95 -0.07
C ASP A 366 20.61 1.60 -0.79
N ASP A 367 19.96 0.59 -0.21
CA ASP A 367 19.84 -0.74 -0.78
C ASP A 367 19.06 -0.74 -2.11
N SER A 368 17.98 0.05 -2.17
CA SER A 368 17.10 0.13 -3.33
C SER A 368 17.78 0.81 -4.52
N TYR A 369 18.50 1.93 -4.28
CA TYR A 369 19.30 2.57 -5.33
C TYR A 369 20.41 1.67 -5.87
N ALA A 370 21.09 0.92 -4.99
CA ALA A 370 22.14 -0.01 -5.42
C ALA A 370 21.58 -1.15 -6.27
N LYS A 371 20.39 -1.67 -5.92
CA LYS A 371 19.70 -2.72 -6.68
C LYS A 371 19.24 -2.19 -8.04
N LEU A 372 18.61 -1.02 -8.06
CA LEU A 372 18.17 -0.40 -9.31
C LEU A 372 19.34 -0.19 -10.26
N LEU A 373 20.44 0.41 -9.77
CA LEU A 373 21.62 0.66 -10.58
C LEU A 373 22.18 -0.64 -11.18
N ALA A 374 22.25 -1.72 -10.38
CA ALA A 374 22.69 -3.02 -10.87
C ALA A 374 21.74 -3.59 -11.96
N ARG A 375 20.42 -3.39 -11.82
CA ARG A 375 19.45 -3.83 -12.84
C ARG A 375 19.57 -3.08 -14.14
N VAL A 376 19.62 -1.75 -14.09
CA VAL A 376 19.76 -0.95 -15.32
C VAL A 376 21.11 -1.19 -16.00
N SER A 377 22.17 -1.44 -15.22
CA SER A 377 23.50 -1.85 -15.73
C SER A 377 23.45 -3.22 -16.42
N ALA A 378 22.78 -4.22 -15.82
CA ALA A 378 22.58 -5.53 -16.43
C ALA A 378 21.84 -5.48 -17.77
N ARG A 379 20.94 -4.51 -17.94
CA ARG A 379 20.27 -4.16 -19.20
C ARG A 379 21.09 -3.26 -20.13
N LYS A 380 22.34 -2.96 -19.80
CA LYS A 380 23.21 -2.03 -20.55
C LYS A 380 22.58 -0.64 -20.69
N PHE A 381 21.77 -0.23 -19.72
CA PHE A 381 21.10 1.07 -19.65
C PHE A 381 20.14 1.38 -20.82
N ASP A 382 19.60 0.34 -21.48
CA ASP A 382 18.80 0.47 -22.72
C ASP A 382 17.48 1.24 -22.57
N LEU A 383 16.96 1.36 -21.34
CA LEU A 383 15.75 2.13 -21.01
C LEU A 383 16.04 3.31 -20.05
N THR A 384 17.29 3.71 -19.92
CA THR A 384 17.66 4.77 -18.97
C THR A 384 17.31 6.16 -19.53
N THR A 385 16.33 6.81 -18.91
CA THR A 385 15.91 8.17 -19.25
C THR A 385 16.87 9.21 -18.69
N PRO A 386 16.90 10.46 -19.21
CA PRO A 386 17.69 11.55 -18.64
C PRO A 386 17.40 11.76 -17.15
N GLU A 387 16.12 11.77 -16.77
CA GLU A 387 15.66 12.00 -15.39
C GLU A 387 16.14 10.90 -14.45
N LEU A 388 16.09 9.63 -14.88
CA LEU A 388 16.59 8.50 -14.11
C LEU A 388 18.10 8.58 -13.91
N ARG A 389 18.84 8.84 -15.01
CA ARG A 389 20.30 8.98 -14.97
C ARG A 389 20.71 10.07 -13.99
N ASP A 390 20.12 11.25 -14.12
CA ASP A 390 20.46 12.41 -13.29
C ASP A 390 20.09 12.19 -11.83
N ASN A 391 18.94 11.55 -11.55
CA ASN A 391 18.53 11.20 -10.19
C ASN A 391 19.52 10.23 -9.52
N VAL A 392 19.94 9.16 -10.22
CA VAL A 392 20.93 8.21 -9.67
C VAL A 392 22.29 8.88 -9.46
N LEU A 393 22.75 9.68 -10.40
CA LEU A 393 24.01 10.42 -10.26
C LEU A 393 23.96 11.44 -9.11
N GLN A 394 22.82 12.10 -8.92
CA GLN A 394 22.60 13.02 -7.80
C GLN A 394 22.60 12.28 -6.46
N PHE A 395 21.95 11.12 -6.36
CA PHE A 395 21.94 10.30 -5.15
C PHE A 395 23.36 9.91 -4.72
N TYR A 396 24.21 9.53 -5.67
CA TYR A 396 25.61 9.16 -5.44
C TYR A 396 26.60 10.32 -5.63
N SER A 397 26.16 11.58 -5.53
CA SER A 397 27.03 12.75 -5.74
C SER A 397 28.14 12.88 -4.70
N ASP A 398 27.89 12.46 -3.45
CA ASP A 398 28.89 12.42 -2.39
C ASP A 398 29.18 10.98 -1.95
N LEU A 399 30.21 10.41 -2.55
CA LEU A 399 30.67 9.07 -2.22
C LEU A 399 31.44 8.99 -0.88
N SER A 400 31.64 10.08 -0.15
CA SER A 400 32.24 10.05 1.20
C SER A 400 31.25 9.62 2.28
N LEU A 401 29.95 9.79 2.05
CA LEU A 401 28.88 9.46 2.98
C LEU A 401 28.90 7.96 3.39
N PRO A 402 28.44 7.62 4.59
CA PRO A 402 28.40 6.24 5.11
C PRO A 402 27.21 5.44 4.54
N ILE A 403 27.10 5.37 3.21
CA ILE A 403 26.06 4.66 2.49
C ILE A 403 26.05 3.19 2.92
N GLU A 404 24.87 2.64 3.22
CA GLU A 404 24.71 1.29 3.77
C GLU A 404 25.40 0.22 2.92
N THR A 405 25.33 0.33 1.59
CA THR A 405 25.93 -0.61 0.64
C THR A 405 27.43 -0.76 0.80
N LYS A 406 28.13 0.23 1.36
CA LYS A 406 29.58 0.16 1.63
C LYS A 406 29.97 -0.90 2.66
N LYS A 407 29.04 -1.38 3.47
CA LYS A 407 29.28 -2.49 4.42
C LYS A 407 29.57 -3.81 3.71
N ASP A 408 29.14 -3.95 2.45
CA ASP A 408 29.47 -5.05 1.55
C ASP A 408 30.41 -4.54 0.46
N GLN A 409 31.71 -4.84 0.61
CA GLN A 409 32.75 -4.35 -0.32
C GLN A 409 32.54 -4.82 -1.74
N ALA A 410 32.15 -6.07 -1.97
CA ALA A 410 31.96 -6.60 -3.32
C ALA A 410 30.80 -5.88 -4.03
N ARG A 411 29.70 -5.69 -3.31
CA ARG A 411 28.54 -4.96 -3.81
C ARG A 411 28.87 -3.47 -4.07
N TRP A 412 29.65 -2.85 -3.18
CA TRP A 412 30.06 -1.46 -3.36
C TRP A 412 30.95 -1.27 -4.59
N GLN A 413 31.88 -2.19 -4.87
CA GLN A 413 32.66 -2.15 -6.09
C GLN A 413 31.80 -2.29 -7.36
N GLY A 414 30.73 -3.10 -7.29
CA GLY A 414 29.70 -3.14 -8.34
C GLY A 414 29.04 -1.79 -8.55
N VAL A 415 28.59 -1.12 -7.49
CA VAL A 415 28.00 0.23 -7.55
C VAL A 415 28.94 1.23 -8.21
N LEU A 416 30.23 1.25 -7.82
CA LEU A 416 31.22 2.17 -8.40
C LEU A 416 31.44 1.89 -9.90
N THR A 417 31.49 0.63 -10.29
CA THR A 417 31.62 0.21 -11.70
C THR A 417 30.44 0.68 -12.53
N ASP A 418 29.22 0.41 -12.03
CA ASP A 418 27.97 0.74 -12.71
C ASP A 418 27.76 2.25 -12.80
N LEU A 419 28.14 3.03 -11.76
CA LEU A 419 28.12 4.49 -11.79
C LEU A 419 29.07 5.05 -12.86
N ASN A 420 30.26 4.48 -13.02
CA ASN A 420 31.20 4.92 -14.04
C ASN A 420 30.65 4.63 -15.44
N GLN A 421 29.95 3.53 -15.64
CA GLN A 421 29.26 3.25 -16.90
C GLN A 421 28.10 4.23 -17.11
N LEU A 422 27.26 4.46 -16.10
CA LEU A 422 26.11 5.36 -16.18
C LEU A 422 26.50 6.79 -16.57
N LYS A 423 27.66 7.28 -16.12
CA LYS A 423 28.15 8.63 -16.44
C LYS A 423 28.36 8.87 -17.95
N VAL A 424 28.70 7.82 -18.70
CA VAL A 424 29.00 7.89 -20.13
C VAL A 424 27.83 7.41 -21.02
N VAL A 425 26.75 6.94 -20.43
CA VAL A 425 25.55 6.51 -21.17
C VAL A 425 24.87 7.70 -21.82
N THR A 426 24.47 7.54 -23.08
CA THR A 426 23.54 8.47 -23.73
C THR A 426 22.12 8.03 -23.36
N PRO A 427 21.36 8.84 -22.58
CA PRO A 427 20.02 8.48 -22.17
C PRO A 427 19.06 8.34 -23.35
N VAL A 428 18.04 7.48 -23.18
CA VAL A 428 16.97 7.32 -24.17
C VAL A 428 15.91 8.39 -23.90
N PRO A 429 15.48 9.17 -24.90
CA PRO A 429 14.40 10.13 -24.73
C PRO A 429 13.12 9.42 -24.23
N VAL A 430 12.43 10.04 -23.28
CA VAL A 430 11.09 9.57 -22.87
C VAL A 430 10.15 9.74 -24.06
N VAL A 431 9.75 8.65 -24.68
CA VAL A 431 8.66 8.67 -25.67
C VAL A 431 7.36 8.69 -24.85
N ALA A 432 6.81 9.89 -24.63
CA ALA A 432 5.47 10.01 -24.07
C ALA A 432 4.52 9.22 -24.96
N SER A 433 3.79 8.24 -24.39
CA SER A 433 2.69 7.62 -25.09
C SER A 433 1.71 8.76 -25.39
N GLY A 434 1.32 8.93 -26.65
CA GLY A 434 0.58 10.11 -27.15
C GLY A 434 -0.84 10.29 -26.56
N ALA A 435 -0.99 10.21 -25.25
CA ALA A 435 -2.17 10.68 -24.55
C ALA A 435 -2.30 12.19 -24.78
N PRO A 436 -3.48 12.71 -25.09
CA PRO A 436 -3.66 14.15 -25.27
C PRO A 436 -3.29 14.84 -23.98
N ARG A 437 -2.10 15.48 -23.94
CA ARG A 437 -1.80 16.46 -22.91
C ARG A 437 -2.95 17.46 -22.92
N LEU A 438 -3.58 17.68 -21.79
CA LEU A 438 -4.62 18.70 -21.67
C LEU A 438 -4.07 19.96 -22.31
N GLN A 439 -4.62 20.34 -23.48
CA GLN A 439 -4.37 21.65 -24.04
C GLN A 439 -4.92 22.65 -23.04
N GLN A 440 -4.09 23.59 -22.67
CA GLN A 440 -4.32 24.71 -21.76
C GLN A 440 -5.58 25.46 -22.05
#